data_38a70da1a75a30023bf483d381042937
#
_entry.id   38a70da1a75a30023bf483d381042937
#
_cell.length_a   1.000
_cell.length_b   1.000
_cell.length_c   1.000
_cell.angle_alpha   90.00
_cell.angle_beta   90.00
_cell.angle_gamma   90.00
#
_symmetry.space_group_name_H-M   'P 1'
#
loop_
_entity.id
_entity.type
_entity.pdbx_description
1 polymer ?
#
loop_
_entity_poly.entity_id
_entity_poly.type
_entity_poly.pdbx_seq_one_letter_code
_entity_poly.pdbx_strand_id
1 'polypeptide(L)'
;EKYIEEIKKYTKEKEIDDIIYYDEVIDILMSSERFIFDIIDKQTILKKIKQELKNIDNKEREKLKEQIKKIYNIGVLQKHELTQSDSPLIIIENNIAKEYEQEELLSLEQVKQQLSKLTKNKEIINALQANIIYDSQTTNSILQTKLKEITQNKGLISQGEQIISKGEQITP
;
A
#
# COMPACT_ATOMS: atom_id res chain seq x y z
N GLU A 1 -11.83 -11.05 -4.34
CA GLU A 1 -13.30 -10.99 -4.10
C GLU A 1 -13.76 -9.56 -3.77
N LYS A 2 -13.08 -8.83 -2.86
CA LYS A 2 -13.42 -7.46 -2.46
C LYS A 2 -13.47 -6.48 -3.65
N TYR A 3 -12.46 -6.52 -4.53
CA TYR A 3 -12.42 -5.67 -5.73
C TYR A 3 -13.56 -5.96 -6.70
N ILE A 4 -13.93 -7.21 -6.86
CA ILE A 4 -15.06 -7.61 -7.72
C ILE A 4 -16.36 -7.03 -7.18
N GLU A 5 -16.57 -6.98 -5.87
CA GLU A 5 -17.77 -6.37 -5.28
C GLU A 5 -17.76 -4.84 -5.42
N GLU A 6 -16.62 -4.18 -5.23
CA GLU A 6 -16.48 -2.75 -5.47
C GLU A 6 -16.71 -2.38 -6.95
N ILE A 7 -16.12 -3.14 -7.87
CA ILE A 7 -16.36 -2.97 -9.31
C ILE A 7 -17.83 -3.15 -9.65
N LYS A 8 -18.46 -4.23 -9.15
CA LYS A 8 -19.90 -4.47 -9.38
C LYS A 8 -20.79 -3.36 -8.83
N LYS A 9 -20.45 -2.80 -7.67
CA LYS A 9 -21.16 -1.66 -7.09
C LYS A 9 -21.01 -0.43 -7.99
N TYR A 10 -19.78 -0.14 -8.41
CA TYR A 10 -19.47 1.02 -9.24
C TYR A 10 -20.10 0.92 -10.65
N THR A 11 -20.02 -0.26 -11.28
CA THR A 11 -20.61 -0.50 -12.60
C THR A 11 -22.13 -0.46 -12.57
N LYS A 12 -22.78 -1.00 -11.52
CA LYS A 12 -24.23 -0.87 -11.35
C LYS A 12 -24.70 0.58 -11.20
N GLU A 13 -23.97 1.39 -10.45
CA GLU A 13 -24.29 2.81 -10.26
C GLU A 13 -24.11 3.64 -11.54
N LYS A 14 -23.32 3.17 -12.52
CA LYS A 14 -22.96 3.91 -13.75
C LYS A 14 -23.50 3.32 -15.05
N GLU A 15 -24.31 2.22 -14.98
CA GLU A 15 -24.81 1.51 -16.19
C GLU A 15 -23.70 1.15 -17.20
N ILE A 16 -22.51 0.72 -16.68
CA ILE A 16 -21.38 0.37 -17.51
C ILE A 16 -21.49 -1.10 -17.88
N ASP A 17 -21.96 -1.41 -19.09
CA ASP A 17 -22.17 -2.79 -19.59
C ASP A 17 -20.97 -3.37 -20.38
N ASP A 18 -19.83 -2.67 -20.46
CA ASP A 18 -18.74 -3.00 -21.37
C ASP A 18 -17.56 -3.71 -20.65
N ILE A 19 -17.18 -4.89 -21.13
CA ILE A 19 -16.08 -5.71 -20.56
C ILE A 19 -14.74 -4.95 -20.57
N ILE A 20 -14.48 -4.12 -21.56
CA ILE A 20 -13.27 -3.30 -21.70
C ILE A 20 -13.07 -2.38 -20.48
N TYR A 21 -14.15 -1.92 -19.89
CA TYR A 21 -14.10 -1.06 -18.70
C TYR A 21 -13.73 -1.80 -17.41
N TYR A 22 -13.98 -3.11 -17.33
CA TYR A 22 -13.62 -3.88 -16.14
C TYR A 22 -12.11 -3.92 -15.94
N ASP A 23 -11.35 -4.15 -17.00
CA ASP A 23 -9.88 -4.21 -16.92
C ASP A 23 -9.31 -2.83 -16.58
N GLU A 24 -9.81 -1.76 -17.22
CA GLU A 24 -9.40 -0.38 -16.93
C GLU A 24 -9.74 0.04 -15.49
N VAL A 25 -10.91 -0.34 -14.98
CA VAL A 25 -11.29 -0.07 -13.57
C VAL A 25 -10.44 -0.89 -12.59
N ILE A 26 -10.09 -2.13 -12.93
CA ILE A 26 -9.18 -2.96 -12.12
C ILE A 26 -7.80 -2.30 -12.05
N ASP A 27 -7.24 -1.88 -13.18
CA ASP A 27 -5.93 -1.21 -13.24
C ASP A 27 -5.93 0.09 -12.43
N ILE A 28 -7.01 0.85 -12.49
CA ILE A 28 -7.18 2.06 -11.69
C ILE A 28 -7.26 1.75 -10.21
N LEU A 29 -8.01 0.73 -9.81
CA LEU A 29 -8.08 0.29 -8.42
C LEU A 29 -6.69 -0.09 -7.91
N MET A 30 -5.99 -0.98 -8.61
CA MET A 30 -4.66 -1.43 -8.23
C MET A 30 -3.65 -0.29 -8.19
N SER A 31 -3.64 0.58 -9.21
CA SER A 31 -2.71 1.72 -9.28
C SER A 31 -3.04 2.87 -8.32
N SER A 32 -4.16 2.83 -7.63
CA SER A 32 -4.59 3.86 -6.66
C SER A 32 -4.19 3.55 -5.24
N GLU A 33 -3.80 2.30 -4.95
CA GLU A 33 -3.46 1.87 -3.60
C GLU A 33 -2.21 2.58 -3.06
N ARG A 34 -2.30 3.04 -1.82
CA ARG A 34 -1.23 3.77 -1.15
C ARG A 34 -1.02 3.26 0.25
N PHE A 35 0.24 3.18 0.62
CA PHE A 35 0.68 2.98 1.97
C PHE A 35 1.40 4.22 2.47
N ILE A 36 1.39 4.45 3.75
CA ILE A 36 2.11 5.56 4.37
C ILE A 36 3.19 5.02 5.29
N PHE A 37 4.39 5.58 5.15
CA PHE A 37 5.48 5.38 6.09
C PHE A 37 5.32 6.39 7.23
N ASP A 38 4.71 5.96 8.33
CA ASP A 38 4.42 6.85 9.44
C ASP A 38 5.65 7.06 10.33
N ILE A 39 6.27 8.22 10.16
CA ILE A 39 7.44 8.63 10.94
C ILE A 39 7.07 8.90 12.41
N ILE A 40 5.86 9.40 12.66
CA ILE A 40 5.39 9.71 14.03
C ILE A 40 5.17 8.41 14.79
N ASP A 41 4.50 7.45 14.16
CA ASP A 41 4.31 6.13 14.75
C ASP A 41 5.65 5.42 14.97
N LYS A 42 6.59 5.51 14.03
CA LYS A 42 7.95 5.01 14.19
C LYS A 42 8.62 5.55 15.46
N GLN A 43 8.55 6.85 15.68
CA GLN A 43 9.17 7.48 16.86
C GLN A 43 8.49 7.03 18.16
N THR A 44 7.17 6.94 18.14
CA THR A 44 6.36 6.48 19.28
C THR A 44 6.66 5.03 19.62
N ILE A 45 6.75 4.16 18.63
CA ILE A 45 7.10 2.75 18.78
C ILE A 45 8.51 2.61 19.37
N LEU A 46 9.50 3.30 18.79
CA LEU A 46 10.87 3.27 19.27
C LEU A 46 11.01 3.81 20.71
N LYS A 47 10.18 4.79 21.09
CA LYS A 47 10.13 5.30 22.47
C LYS A 47 9.60 4.25 23.44
N LYS A 48 8.51 3.55 23.10
CA LYS A 48 7.97 2.44 23.91
C LYS A 48 9.00 1.33 24.06
N ILE A 49 9.58 0.86 22.95
CA ILE A 49 10.61 -0.18 22.97
C ILE A 49 11.82 0.23 23.82
N LYS A 50 12.24 1.50 23.74
CA LYS A 50 13.34 2.03 24.55
C LYS A 50 13.03 1.98 26.05
N GLN A 51 11.79 2.11 26.47
CA GLN A 51 11.38 1.95 27.87
C GLN A 51 11.55 0.50 28.33
N GLU A 52 11.07 -0.45 27.50
CA GLU A 52 11.20 -1.90 27.80
C GLU A 52 12.68 -2.37 27.82
N LEU A 53 13.51 -1.78 26.97
CA LEU A 53 14.95 -2.07 26.92
C LEU A 53 15.71 -1.67 28.19
N LYS A 54 15.16 -0.81 29.05
CA LYS A 54 15.85 -0.40 30.30
C LYS A 54 16.02 -1.56 31.29
N ASN A 55 15.15 -2.56 31.22
CA ASN A 55 15.12 -3.69 32.14
C ASN A 55 16.01 -4.87 31.69
N ILE A 56 16.81 -4.68 30.66
CA ILE A 56 17.68 -5.72 30.07
C ILE A 56 19.15 -5.39 30.30
N ASP A 57 19.99 -6.43 30.33
CA ASP A 57 21.43 -6.31 30.41
C ASP A 57 21.99 -5.39 29.31
N ASN A 58 23.03 -4.62 29.65
CA ASN A 58 23.59 -3.61 28.76
C ASN A 58 24.06 -4.16 27.41
N LYS A 59 24.66 -5.34 27.39
CA LYS A 59 25.18 -5.96 26.16
C LYS A 59 24.07 -6.43 25.22
N GLU A 60 23.03 -7.04 25.78
CA GLU A 60 21.83 -7.45 25.04
C GLU A 60 21.04 -6.22 24.55
N ARG A 61 20.93 -5.20 25.39
CA ARG A 61 20.25 -3.94 25.07
C ARG A 61 20.81 -3.25 23.83
N GLU A 62 22.12 -3.04 23.75
CA GLU A 62 22.71 -2.35 22.60
C GLU A 62 22.56 -3.16 21.32
N LYS A 63 22.66 -4.49 21.39
CA LYS A 63 22.42 -5.40 20.27
C LYS A 63 20.98 -5.30 19.73
N LEU A 64 20.01 -5.36 20.64
CA LEU A 64 18.59 -5.26 20.29
C LEU A 64 18.26 -3.88 19.72
N LYS A 65 18.75 -2.81 20.34
CA LYS A 65 18.56 -1.44 19.91
C LYS A 65 19.06 -1.20 18.48
N GLU A 66 20.24 -1.73 18.16
CA GLU A 66 20.81 -1.63 16.82
C GLU A 66 19.95 -2.38 15.78
N GLN A 67 19.54 -3.62 16.09
CA GLN A 67 18.69 -4.42 15.21
C GLN A 67 17.31 -3.78 15.00
N ILE A 68 16.66 -3.33 16.06
CA ILE A 68 15.38 -2.65 15.99
C ILE A 68 15.49 -1.38 15.14
N LYS A 69 16.55 -0.60 15.32
CA LYS A 69 16.79 0.60 14.51
C LYS A 69 16.93 0.26 13.02
N LYS A 70 17.67 -0.80 12.67
CA LYS A 70 17.81 -1.28 11.28
C LYS A 70 16.47 -1.69 10.70
N ILE A 71 15.69 -2.49 11.43
CA ILE A 71 14.36 -2.97 11.04
C ILE A 71 13.42 -1.79 10.73
N TYR A 72 13.32 -0.83 11.64
CA TYR A 72 12.44 0.33 11.44
C TYR A 72 12.95 1.36 10.44
N ASN A 73 14.22 1.28 10.01
CA ASN A 73 14.72 2.07 8.88
C ASN A 73 14.32 1.45 7.52
N ILE A 74 14.23 0.14 7.44
CA ILE A 74 13.70 -0.58 6.28
C ILE A 74 12.19 -0.33 6.19
N GLY A 75 11.49 -0.43 7.31
CA GLY A 75 10.05 -0.34 7.42
C GLY A 75 9.40 -1.67 7.76
N VAL A 76 8.39 -1.60 8.62
CA VAL A 76 7.62 -2.77 9.07
C VAL A 76 6.20 -2.64 8.54
N LEU A 77 5.87 -3.53 7.60
CA LEU A 77 4.60 -3.51 6.89
C LEU A 77 3.48 -4.11 7.76
N GLN A 78 2.37 -3.39 7.82
CA GLN A 78 1.13 -3.93 8.37
C GLN A 78 0.58 -5.00 7.43
N LYS A 79 0.13 -6.13 7.98
CA LYS A 79 -0.57 -7.14 7.18
C LYS A 79 -1.84 -6.52 6.58
N HIS A 80 -1.95 -6.57 5.27
CA HIS A 80 -3.10 -6.12 4.50
C HIS A 80 -3.37 -7.12 3.37
N GLU A 81 -4.59 -7.20 2.88
CA GLU A 81 -4.96 -8.13 1.79
C GLU A 81 -4.12 -7.89 0.53
N LEU A 82 -3.80 -6.61 0.26
CA LEU A 82 -2.99 -6.19 -0.88
C LEU A 82 -1.52 -6.61 -0.80
N THR A 83 -1.01 -6.88 0.39
CA THR A 83 0.36 -7.37 0.59
C THR A 83 0.49 -8.88 0.31
N GLN A 84 -0.52 -9.49 -0.27
CA GLN A 84 -0.52 -10.90 -0.69
C GLN A 84 -0.35 -11.05 -2.21
N SER A 85 -0.32 -9.95 -2.96
CA SER A 85 -0.03 -9.94 -4.40
C SER A 85 1.46 -9.71 -4.63
N ASP A 86 2.01 -10.22 -5.73
CA ASP A 86 3.42 -10.00 -6.12
C ASP A 86 3.63 -8.60 -6.74
N SER A 87 2.65 -7.70 -6.62
CA SER A 87 2.73 -6.35 -7.17
C SER A 87 3.52 -5.41 -6.25
N PRO A 88 4.31 -4.47 -6.80
CA PRO A 88 5.01 -3.47 -6.02
C PRO A 88 4.04 -2.60 -5.22
N LEU A 89 4.46 -2.14 -4.05
CA LEU A 89 3.69 -1.25 -3.19
C LEU A 89 4.11 0.20 -3.39
N ILE A 90 3.14 1.09 -3.50
CA ILE A 90 3.41 2.53 -3.55
C ILE A 90 3.30 3.10 -2.13
N ILE A 91 4.44 3.51 -1.59
CA ILE A 91 4.55 4.02 -0.21
C ILE A 91 4.82 5.52 -0.24
N ILE A 92 4.04 6.27 0.52
CA ILE A 92 4.24 7.72 0.70
C ILE A 92 5.15 7.94 1.89
N GLU A 93 6.34 8.47 1.63
CA GLU A 93 7.31 8.89 2.63
C GLU A 93 7.63 10.38 2.46
N ASN A 94 7.44 11.21 3.48
CA ASN A 94 7.67 12.66 3.43
C ASN A 94 6.95 13.35 2.25
N ASN A 95 5.71 12.97 1.97
CA ASN A 95 4.89 13.44 0.83
C ASN A 95 5.44 13.05 -0.55
N ILE A 96 6.34 12.10 -0.64
CA ILE A 96 6.88 11.58 -1.88
C ILE A 96 6.42 10.13 -2.02
N ALA A 97 5.74 9.81 -3.12
CA ALA A 97 5.38 8.44 -3.45
C ALA A 97 6.59 7.71 -4.04
N LYS A 98 6.90 6.55 -3.49
CA LYS A 98 7.97 5.65 -3.96
C LYS A 98 7.43 4.26 -4.13
N GLU A 99 7.94 3.55 -5.09
CA GLU A 99 7.63 2.16 -5.36
C GLU A 99 8.62 1.25 -4.62
N TYR A 100 8.10 0.22 -3.97
CA TYR A 100 8.87 -0.76 -3.21
C TYR A 100 8.44 -2.17 -3.61
N GLU A 101 9.42 -3.03 -3.86
CA GLU A 101 9.15 -4.46 -3.96
C GLU A 101 8.80 -5.02 -2.58
N GLN A 102 7.88 -5.97 -2.52
CA GLN A 102 7.43 -6.49 -1.23
C GLN A 102 8.53 -7.20 -0.45
N GLU A 103 9.48 -7.83 -1.16
CA GLU A 103 10.64 -8.49 -0.57
C GLU A 103 11.61 -7.51 0.11
N GLU A 104 11.58 -6.24 -0.24
CA GLU A 104 12.40 -5.21 0.40
C GLU A 104 11.88 -4.82 1.78
N LEU A 105 10.63 -5.17 2.09
CA LEU A 105 9.96 -4.83 3.33
C LEU A 105 9.85 -6.01 4.28
N LEU A 106 9.74 -5.72 5.57
CA LEU A 106 9.57 -6.75 6.59
C LEU A 106 8.12 -6.76 7.10
N SER A 107 7.47 -7.92 7.11
CA SER A 107 6.20 -8.06 7.82
C SER A 107 6.39 -8.03 9.33
N LEU A 108 5.36 -7.62 10.06
CA LEU A 108 5.40 -7.59 11.52
C LEU A 108 5.68 -8.99 12.12
N GLU A 109 5.17 -10.05 11.49
CA GLU A 109 5.43 -11.43 11.90
C GLU A 109 6.90 -11.81 11.73
N GLN A 110 7.51 -11.47 10.58
CA GLN A 110 8.94 -11.71 10.34
C GLN A 110 9.80 -10.98 11.35
N VAL A 111 9.46 -9.72 11.65
CA VAL A 111 10.18 -8.93 12.67
C VAL A 111 10.08 -9.56 14.05
N LYS A 112 8.88 -10.00 14.46
CA LYS A 112 8.69 -10.71 15.73
C LYS A 112 9.46 -12.01 15.80
N GLN A 113 9.50 -12.78 14.71
CA GLN A 113 10.29 -14.02 14.63
C GLN A 113 11.81 -13.75 14.69
N GLN A 114 12.30 -12.74 13.99
CA GLN A 114 13.72 -12.37 14.03
C GLN A 114 14.15 -11.95 15.45
N LEU A 115 13.38 -11.08 16.10
CA LEU A 115 13.72 -10.57 17.42
C LEU A 115 13.52 -11.61 18.53
N SER A 116 12.58 -12.55 18.39
CA SER A 116 12.41 -13.65 19.36
C SER A 116 13.59 -14.61 19.42
N LYS A 117 14.44 -14.64 18.38
CA LYS A 117 15.72 -15.37 18.39
C LYS A 117 16.81 -14.66 19.19
N LEU A 118 16.67 -13.33 19.35
CA LEU A 118 17.65 -12.48 20.02
C LEU A 118 17.31 -12.20 21.49
N THR A 119 16.01 -12.20 21.82
CA THR A 119 15.55 -11.96 23.18
C THR A 119 14.34 -12.83 23.52
N LYS A 120 14.24 -13.24 24.78
CA LYS A 120 13.06 -13.92 25.34
C LYS A 120 12.09 -12.95 26.01
N ASN A 121 12.38 -11.66 25.99
CA ASN A 121 11.53 -10.64 26.61
C ASN A 121 10.27 -10.43 25.78
N LYS A 122 9.13 -10.94 26.28
CA LYS A 122 7.84 -10.85 25.60
C LYS A 122 7.32 -9.42 25.51
N GLU A 123 7.67 -8.54 26.43
CA GLU A 123 7.21 -7.14 26.45
C GLU A 123 7.78 -6.38 25.26
N ILE A 124 9.06 -6.58 24.93
CA ILE A 124 9.68 -6.02 23.72
C ILE A 124 9.00 -6.53 22.47
N ILE A 125 8.77 -7.85 22.36
CA ILE A 125 8.10 -8.45 21.20
C ILE A 125 6.68 -7.91 21.04
N ASN A 126 5.95 -7.73 22.13
CA ASN A 126 4.59 -7.18 22.12
C ASN A 126 4.54 -5.67 21.83
N ALA A 127 5.62 -4.93 22.12
CA ALA A 127 5.73 -3.51 21.82
C ALA A 127 5.99 -3.22 20.33
N LEU A 128 6.35 -4.24 19.54
CA LEU A 128 6.58 -4.10 18.09
C LEU A 128 5.26 -3.85 17.37
N GLN A 129 5.25 -2.86 16.52
CA GLN A 129 4.10 -2.47 15.68
C GLN A 129 4.60 -2.16 14.26
N ALA A 130 3.70 -2.22 13.29
CA ALA A 130 3.99 -1.77 11.93
C ALA A 130 4.10 -0.23 11.88
N ASN A 131 4.94 0.28 10.99
CA ASN A 131 5.08 1.70 10.69
C ASN A 131 4.87 2.01 9.20
N ILE A 132 4.58 1.00 8.39
CA ILE A 132 4.03 1.13 7.04
C ILE A 132 2.61 0.62 7.11
N ILE A 133 1.65 1.51 6.93
CA ILE A 133 0.23 1.23 7.07
C ILE A 133 -0.53 1.62 5.80
N TYR A 134 -1.63 0.93 5.52
CA TYR A 134 -2.48 1.24 4.39
C TYR A 134 -3.20 2.58 4.58
N ASP A 135 -3.03 3.50 3.64
CA ASP A 135 -3.68 4.81 3.64
C ASP A 135 -4.97 4.80 2.82
N SER A 136 -6.05 4.41 3.47
CA SER A 136 -7.37 4.33 2.85
C SER A 136 -7.88 5.69 2.36
N GLN A 137 -7.53 6.78 3.03
CA GLN A 137 -8.00 8.12 2.68
C GLN A 137 -7.37 8.59 1.38
N THR A 138 -6.04 8.51 1.27
CA THR A 138 -5.32 8.88 0.04
C THR A 138 -5.68 7.94 -1.10
N THR A 139 -5.78 6.63 -0.86
CA THR A 139 -6.21 5.63 -1.85
C THR A 139 -7.58 5.99 -2.42
N ASN A 140 -8.58 6.23 -1.58
CA ASN A 140 -9.93 6.59 -2.03
C ASN A 140 -9.95 7.91 -2.79
N SER A 141 -9.17 8.92 -2.37
CA SER A 141 -9.08 10.20 -3.05
C SER A 141 -8.53 10.05 -4.49
N ILE A 142 -7.45 9.30 -4.65
CA ILE A 142 -6.84 9.01 -5.96
C ILE A 142 -7.81 8.21 -6.82
N LEU A 143 -8.41 7.16 -6.26
CA LEU A 143 -9.40 6.33 -6.94
C LEU A 143 -10.55 7.16 -7.50
N GLN A 144 -11.17 7.99 -6.66
CA GLN A 144 -12.29 8.84 -7.10
C GLN A 144 -11.90 9.83 -8.19
N THR A 145 -10.67 10.37 -8.14
CA THR A 145 -10.15 11.27 -9.19
C THR A 145 -10.00 10.54 -10.51
N LYS A 146 -9.33 9.41 -10.52
CA LYS A 146 -9.12 8.59 -11.75
C LYS A 146 -10.43 8.08 -12.34
N LEU A 147 -11.37 7.62 -11.50
CA LEU A 147 -12.68 7.16 -11.98
C LEU A 147 -13.52 8.30 -12.61
N LYS A 148 -13.39 9.54 -12.13
CA LYS A 148 -14.02 10.70 -12.76
C LYS A 148 -13.43 10.99 -14.14
N GLU A 149 -12.12 10.83 -14.30
CA GLU A 149 -11.45 11.04 -15.60
C GLU A 149 -11.96 10.08 -16.67
N ILE A 150 -12.15 8.79 -16.35
CA ILE A 150 -12.75 7.82 -17.28
C ILE A 150 -14.13 8.27 -17.72
N THR A 151 -14.98 8.66 -16.78
CA THR A 151 -16.38 9.02 -17.07
C THR A 151 -16.51 10.31 -17.87
N GLN A 152 -15.57 11.24 -17.77
CA GLN A 152 -15.58 12.50 -18.51
C GLN A 152 -15.08 12.34 -19.96
N ASN A 153 -14.15 11.41 -20.19
CA ASN A 153 -13.57 11.21 -21.52
C ASN A 153 -14.39 10.26 -22.42
N LYS A 154 -15.42 9.62 -21.86
CA LYS A 154 -16.27 8.70 -22.64
C LYS A 154 -17.13 9.45 -23.63
N GLY A 155 -16.87 9.23 -24.93
CA GLY A 155 -17.63 9.84 -26.00
C GLY A 155 -17.24 11.26 -26.40
N LEU A 156 -16.18 11.80 -25.81
CA LEU A 156 -15.57 13.06 -26.26
C LEU A 156 -14.56 12.76 -27.38
N ILE A 157 -14.92 13.10 -28.60
CA ILE A 157 -13.99 13.13 -29.73
C ILE A 157 -13.39 14.53 -29.76
N SER A 158 -12.07 14.64 -29.67
CA SER A 158 -11.38 15.94 -29.76
C SER A 158 -11.54 16.53 -31.16
N GLN A 159 -11.68 17.85 -31.25
CA GLN A 159 -11.75 18.52 -32.53
C GLN A 159 -10.47 18.27 -33.34
N GLY A 160 -10.61 17.62 -34.49
CA GLY A 160 -9.49 17.20 -35.35
C GLY A 160 -9.04 15.75 -35.17
N GLU A 161 -9.66 15.03 -34.27
CA GLU A 161 -9.43 13.59 -34.10
C GLU A 161 -10.07 12.81 -35.25
N GLN A 162 -9.28 11.94 -35.87
CA GLN A 162 -9.73 11.14 -37.00
C GLN A 162 -10.54 9.94 -36.49
N ILE A 163 -11.86 9.96 -36.69
CA ILE A 163 -12.79 8.93 -36.22
C ILE A 163 -12.66 7.66 -37.07
N ILE A 164 -12.42 7.78 -38.36
CA ILE A 164 -12.29 6.68 -39.31
C ILE A 164 -11.30 7.08 -40.40
N SER A 165 -10.40 6.18 -40.80
CA SER A 165 -9.51 6.35 -41.94
C SER A 165 -10.23 5.94 -43.25
N LYS A 166 -9.88 6.60 -44.36
CA LYS A 166 -10.43 6.25 -45.68
C LYS A 166 -10.08 4.81 -46.04
N GLY A 167 -11.07 3.93 -46.09
CA GLY A 167 -10.92 2.50 -46.39
C GLY A 167 -11.03 1.56 -45.19
N GLU A 168 -11.24 2.08 -43.99
CA GLU A 168 -11.57 1.29 -42.80
C GLU A 168 -13.03 0.84 -42.87
N GLN A 169 -13.26 -0.45 -42.53
CA GLN A 169 -14.61 -1.00 -42.39
C GLN A 169 -15.17 -0.60 -41.02
N ILE A 170 -16.36 0.00 -41.04
CA ILE A 170 -17.13 0.24 -39.81
C ILE A 170 -17.69 -1.11 -39.36
N THR A 171 -17.17 -1.64 -38.24
CA THR A 171 -17.82 -2.75 -37.54
C THR A 171 -18.76 -2.21 -36.51
N PRO A 172 -19.99 -2.79 -36.38
CA PRO A 172 -20.97 -2.37 -35.41
C PRO A 172 -20.50 -2.58 -33.96
#